data_a7169e0bf8e3a33e8ad40ed25fca8458
#
_entry.id   a7169e0bf8e3a33e8ad40ed25fca8458
#
_cell.length_a   1.000
_cell.length_b   1.000
_cell.length_c   1.000
_cell.angle_alpha   90.00
_cell.angle_beta   90.00
_cell.angle_gamma   90.00
#
_symmetry.space_group_name_H-M   'P 1'
#
loop_
_entity.id
_entity.type
_entity.pdbx_description
1 polymer ?
#
loop_
_entity_poly.entity_id
_entity_poly.type
_entity_poly.pdbx_seq_one_letter_code
_entity_poly.pdbx_strand_id
1 'polypeptide(L)'
;MIVCLSSALIMMTNQFIYINFEGSDPARLGAQVISGIGFLGAGTIIVTSRSQVKGLTSAAGLWSSACLGLAIGIGFYYGALIVAVAVFLIITLFKKFDTWLTSTNRMITVYTSFSTIEHFDKFIAYCYKNKFRVHDIEITKDPNLREVTVIAIIQLEADKRLNHIETIQKFSSFEGLIHIEEL
;
A
#
# COMPACT_ATOMS: atom_id res chain seq x y z
N MET A 1 17.16 3.42 -6.44
CA MET A 1 18.44 3.81 -7.07
C MET A 1 19.25 2.61 -7.56
N ILE A 2 19.54 1.60 -6.72
CA ILE A 2 20.34 0.41 -7.12
C ILE A 2 19.76 -0.29 -8.35
N VAL A 3 18.45 -0.58 -8.37
CA VAL A 3 17.77 -1.23 -9.50
C VAL A 3 17.95 -0.46 -10.81
N CYS A 4 17.78 0.87 -10.79
CA CYS A 4 17.95 1.72 -11.96
C CYS A 4 19.41 1.67 -12.49
N LEU A 5 20.38 1.77 -11.59
CA LEU A 5 21.80 1.71 -11.93
C LEU A 5 22.18 0.34 -12.53
N SER A 6 21.73 -0.74 -11.90
CA SER A 6 21.98 -2.11 -12.37
C SER A 6 21.34 -2.36 -13.73
N SER A 7 20.13 -1.88 -13.96
CA SER A 7 19.44 -2.01 -15.25
C SER A 7 20.14 -1.22 -16.35
N ALA A 8 20.64 -0.01 -16.04
CA ALA A 8 21.44 0.78 -16.98
C ALA A 8 22.73 0.05 -17.37
N LEU A 9 23.45 -0.50 -16.39
CA LEU A 9 24.66 -1.29 -16.65
C LEU A 9 24.37 -2.51 -17.51
N ILE A 10 23.30 -3.25 -17.24
CA ILE A 10 22.90 -4.41 -18.03
C ILE A 10 22.60 -4.02 -19.47
N MET A 11 21.91 -2.89 -19.68
CA MET A 11 21.60 -2.43 -21.04
C MET A 11 22.83 -1.95 -21.79
N MET A 12 23.76 -1.24 -21.13
CA MET A 12 25.06 -0.87 -21.71
C MET A 12 25.87 -2.12 -22.08
N THR A 13 25.88 -3.13 -21.21
CA THR A 13 26.55 -4.40 -21.49
C THR A 13 25.91 -5.11 -22.69
N ASN A 14 24.57 -5.12 -22.78
CA ASN A 14 23.86 -5.70 -23.91
C ASN A 14 24.25 -4.99 -25.23
N GLN A 15 24.33 -3.68 -25.24
CA GLN A 15 24.73 -2.89 -26.37
C GLN A 15 26.19 -3.15 -26.77
N PHE A 16 27.10 -3.28 -25.79
CA PHE A 16 28.49 -3.66 -26.06
C PHE A 16 28.61 -5.03 -26.73
N ILE A 17 27.85 -6.03 -26.24
CA ILE A 17 27.81 -7.36 -26.82
C ILE A 17 27.27 -7.31 -28.27
N TYR A 18 26.19 -6.56 -28.49
CA TYR A 18 25.57 -6.43 -29.80
C TYR A 18 26.53 -5.83 -30.84
N ILE A 19 27.34 -4.84 -30.46
CA ILE A 19 28.29 -4.17 -31.36
C ILE A 19 29.52 -5.05 -31.67
N ASN A 20 29.99 -5.83 -30.67
CA ASN A 20 31.26 -6.53 -30.80
C ASN A 20 31.14 -8.02 -31.17
N PHE A 21 29.94 -8.61 -31.12
CA PHE A 21 29.71 -10.04 -31.38
C PHE A 21 28.53 -10.22 -32.32
N GLU A 22 28.81 -10.82 -33.51
CA GLU A 22 27.78 -11.11 -34.51
C GLU A 22 26.73 -12.10 -33.98
N GLY A 23 25.47 -11.90 -34.42
CA GLY A 23 24.34 -12.79 -34.05
C GLY A 23 23.77 -12.58 -32.64
N SER A 24 24.19 -11.56 -31.94
CA SER A 24 23.61 -11.21 -30.62
C SER A 24 22.29 -10.45 -30.76
N ASP A 25 21.37 -10.69 -29.82
CA ASP A 25 20.08 -10.02 -29.76
C ASP A 25 20.18 -8.73 -28.91
N PRO A 26 19.86 -7.55 -29.49
CA PRO A 26 19.99 -6.26 -28.81
C PRO A 26 18.96 -6.05 -27.73
N ALA A 27 17.92 -6.89 -27.60
CA ALA A 27 16.87 -6.76 -26.57
C ALA A 27 16.95 -7.81 -25.49
N ARG A 28 17.78 -8.83 -25.63
CA ARG A 28 17.74 -10.05 -24.82
C ARG A 28 17.97 -9.79 -23.32
N LEU A 29 19.03 -9.06 -22.97
CA LEU A 29 19.31 -8.78 -21.56
C LEU A 29 18.31 -7.81 -20.96
N GLY A 30 17.84 -6.82 -21.72
CA GLY A 30 16.79 -5.91 -21.30
C GLY A 30 15.46 -6.62 -20.98
N ALA A 31 15.08 -7.57 -21.84
CA ALA A 31 13.88 -8.38 -21.61
C ALA A 31 13.97 -9.21 -20.32
N GLN A 32 15.15 -9.75 -20.00
CA GLN A 32 15.38 -10.49 -18.76
C GLN A 32 15.30 -9.58 -17.51
N VAL A 33 15.73 -8.33 -17.60
CA VAL A 33 15.57 -7.36 -16.51
C VAL A 33 14.10 -7.11 -16.25
N ILE A 34 13.28 -6.85 -17.28
CA ILE A 34 11.85 -6.58 -17.13
C ILE A 34 11.13 -7.77 -16.50
N SER A 35 11.47 -8.98 -16.92
CA SER A 35 10.91 -10.21 -16.34
C SER A 35 11.38 -10.41 -14.89
N GLY A 36 12.67 -10.26 -14.63
CA GLY A 36 13.27 -10.49 -13.32
C GLY A 36 12.82 -9.52 -12.22
N ILE A 37 12.58 -8.25 -12.59
CA ILE A 37 12.13 -7.23 -11.62
C ILE A 37 10.72 -7.53 -11.08
N GLY A 38 9.93 -8.31 -11.81
CA GLY A 38 8.61 -8.76 -11.35
C GLY A 38 8.68 -9.54 -10.05
N PHE A 39 9.72 -10.36 -9.86
CA PHE A 39 9.96 -11.09 -8.60
C PHE A 39 10.26 -10.14 -7.43
N LEU A 40 11.10 -9.13 -7.63
CA LEU A 40 11.38 -8.12 -6.61
C LEU A 40 10.14 -7.27 -6.30
N GLY A 41 9.37 -6.90 -7.33
CA GLY A 41 8.10 -6.20 -7.18
C GLY A 41 7.11 -7.01 -6.35
N ALA A 42 6.91 -8.28 -6.67
CA ALA A 42 6.05 -9.19 -5.90
C ALA A 42 6.52 -9.33 -4.45
N GLY A 43 7.83 -9.38 -4.20
CA GLY A 43 8.40 -9.44 -2.86
C GLY A 43 8.14 -8.20 -1.98
N THR A 44 7.72 -7.08 -2.57
CA THR A 44 7.33 -5.86 -1.81
C THR A 44 5.84 -5.81 -1.48
N ILE A 45 5.02 -6.66 -2.11
CA ILE A 45 3.57 -6.71 -1.91
C ILE A 45 3.29 -7.62 -0.73
N ILE A 46 2.72 -7.06 0.32
CA ILE A 46 2.39 -7.76 1.56
C ILE A 46 0.89 -7.67 1.78
N VAL A 47 0.26 -8.82 1.98
CA VAL A 47 -1.11 -8.90 2.47
C VAL A 47 -1.05 -9.02 3.98
N THR A 48 -1.59 -8.03 4.67
CA THR A 48 -1.63 -8.03 6.13
C THR A 48 -2.76 -8.92 6.64
N SER A 49 -2.69 -9.34 7.90
CA SER A 49 -3.76 -10.08 8.58
C SER A 49 -5.11 -9.35 8.61
N ARG A 50 -5.11 -8.07 8.24
CA ARG A 50 -6.27 -7.18 8.13
C ARG A 50 -6.81 -7.07 6.69
N SER A 51 -6.53 -8.04 5.83
CA SER A 51 -6.92 -8.08 4.40
C SER A 51 -6.48 -6.86 3.58
N GLN A 52 -5.53 -6.06 4.08
CA GLN A 52 -4.99 -4.92 3.34
C GLN A 52 -3.78 -5.33 2.51
N VAL A 53 -3.75 -4.90 1.27
CA VAL A 53 -2.62 -5.09 0.37
C VAL A 53 -1.73 -3.83 0.41
N LYS A 54 -0.52 -3.97 0.95
CA LYS A 54 0.48 -2.89 1.01
C LYS A 54 1.61 -3.16 0.02
N GLY A 55 2.27 -2.11 -0.46
CA GLY A 55 3.45 -2.22 -1.32
C GLY A 55 3.21 -2.14 -2.83
N LEU A 56 1.98 -2.03 -3.31
CA LEU A 56 1.68 -1.92 -4.75
C LEU A 56 2.39 -0.75 -5.43
N THR A 57 2.37 0.44 -4.82
CA THR A 57 3.08 1.62 -5.33
C THR A 57 4.59 1.43 -5.31
N SER A 58 5.12 0.75 -4.28
CA SER A 58 6.55 0.42 -4.20
C SER A 58 6.96 -0.56 -5.30
N ALA A 59 6.16 -1.59 -5.56
CA ALA A 59 6.38 -2.54 -6.64
C ALA A 59 6.37 -1.85 -8.01
N ALA A 60 5.39 -0.99 -8.28
CA ALA A 60 5.32 -0.20 -9.50
C ALA A 60 6.52 0.76 -9.64
N GLY A 61 6.96 1.37 -8.54
CA GLY A 61 8.14 2.22 -8.51
C GLY A 61 9.44 1.47 -8.80
N LEU A 62 9.60 0.25 -8.30
CA LEU A 62 10.74 -0.62 -8.64
C LEU A 62 10.75 -0.98 -10.12
N TRP A 63 9.60 -1.37 -10.66
CA TRP A 63 9.46 -1.70 -12.07
C TRP A 63 9.78 -0.51 -12.97
N SER A 64 9.22 0.66 -12.67
CA SER A 64 9.49 1.92 -13.39
C SER A 64 10.97 2.30 -13.32
N SER A 65 11.62 2.12 -12.16
CA SER A 65 13.05 2.39 -11.97
C SER A 65 13.93 1.49 -12.83
N ALA A 66 13.53 0.21 -13.03
CA ALA A 66 14.24 -0.69 -13.92
C ALA A 66 14.12 -0.25 -15.39
N CYS A 67 12.91 0.10 -15.83
CA CYS A 67 12.68 0.59 -17.20
C CYS A 67 13.44 1.89 -17.49
N LEU A 68 13.48 2.82 -16.52
CA LEU A 68 14.26 4.04 -16.65
C LEU A 68 15.76 3.75 -16.77
N GLY A 69 16.27 2.78 -16.00
CA GLY A 69 17.65 2.34 -16.11
C GLY A 69 17.98 1.80 -17.50
N LEU A 70 17.13 0.92 -18.05
CA LEU A 70 17.31 0.40 -19.41
C LEU A 70 17.32 1.52 -20.47
N ALA A 71 16.40 2.48 -20.37
CA ALA A 71 16.32 3.61 -21.28
C ALA A 71 17.57 4.51 -21.22
N ILE A 72 18.09 4.77 -20.02
CA ILE A 72 19.34 5.52 -19.83
C ILE A 72 20.52 4.73 -20.39
N GLY A 73 20.58 3.42 -20.14
CA GLY A 73 21.67 2.55 -20.58
C GLY A 73 21.81 2.46 -22.10
N ILE A 74 20.69 2.57 -22.84
CA ILE A 74 20.71 2.60 -24.31
C ILE A 74 20.94 4.02 -24.90
N GLY A 75 20.99 5.05 -24.05
CA GLY A 75 21.16 6.44 -24.48
C GLY A 75 19.87 7.19 -24.82
N PHE A 76 18.70 6.63 -24.50
CA PHE A 76 17.39 7.27 -24.72
C PHE A 76 17.05 8.27 -23.60
N TYR A 77 17.92 9.28 -23.41
CA TYR A 77 17.86 10.21 -22.26
C TYR A 77 16.60 11.07 -22.25
N TYR A 78 16.15 11.56 -23.41
CA TYR A 78 14.95 12.41 -23.49
C TYR A 78 13.68 11.64 -23.06
N GLY A 79 13.52 10.42 -23.55
CA GLY A 79 12.40 9.58 -23.13
C GLY A 79 12.47 9.22 -21.64
N ALA A 80 13.65 8.87 -21.15
CA ALA A 80 13.86 8.57 -19.74
C ALA A 80 13.52 9.77 -18.84
N LEU A 81 13.91 11.00 -19.23
CA LEU A 81 13.61 12.22 -18.49
C LEU A 81 12.10 12.50 -18.42
N ILE A 82 11.41 12.41 -19.57
CA ILE A 82 9.95 12.62 -19.64
C ILE A 82 9.23 11.64 -18.72
N VAL A 83 9.57 10.34 -18.81
CA VAL A 83 8.94 9.31 -17.98
C VAL A 83 9.29 9.47 -16.51
N ALA A 84 10.54 9.84 -16.17
CA ALA A 84 10.92 10.08 -14.77
C ALA A 84 10.11 11.23 -14.15
N VAL A 85 9.95 12.33 -14.88
CA VAL A 85 9.12 13.46 -14.43
C VAL A 85 7.66 13.04 -14.30
N ALA A 86 7.11 12.31 -15.27
CA ALA A 86 5.73 11.84 -15.23
C ALA A 86 5.49 10.91 -14.02
N VAL A 87 6.36 9.92 -13.77
CA VAL A 87 6.26 9.01 -12.62
C VAL A 87 6.35 9.78 -11.31
N PHE A 88 7.29 10.74 -11.19
CA PHE A 88 7.42 11.59 -10.02
C PHE A 88 6.15 12.42 -9.74
N LEU A 89 5.57 13.03 -10.78
CA LEU A 89 4.33 13.80 -10.67
C LEU A 89 3.16 12.90 -10.27
N ILE A 90 3.02 11.73 -10.91
CA ILE A 90 1.95 10.79 -10.59
C ILE A 90 2.03 10.40 -9.11
N ILE A 91 3.17 9.91 -8.63
CA ILE A 91 3.32 9.48 -7.24
C ILE A 91 3.02 10.61 -6.26
N THR A 92 3.51 11.84 -6.56
CA THR A 92 3.35 12.99 -5.67
C THR A 92 1.91 13.54 -5.68
N LEU A 93 1.30 13.68 -6.87
CA LEU A 93 -0.04 14.22 -7.02
C LEU A 93 -1.10 13.25 -6.50
N PHE A 94 -0.99 11.96 -6.85
CA PHE A 94 -1.95 10.97 -6.37
C PHE A 94 -1.90 10.81 -4.86
N LYS A 95 -0.73 10.85 -4.24
CA LYS A 95 -0.62 10.82 -2.78
C LYS A 95 -1.33 12.01 -2.12
N LYS A 96 -1.18 13.22 -2.68
CA LYS A 96 -1.90 14.40 -2.19
C LYS A 96 -3.41 14.30 -2.42
N PHE A 97 -3.80 13.79 -3.58
CA PHE A 97 -5.20 13.60 -3.93
C PHE A 97 -5.89 12.55 -3.06
N ASP A 98 -5.21 11.45 -2.79
CA ASP A 98 -5.68 10.39 -1.89
C ASP A 98 -5.87 10.93 -0.46
N THR A 99 -4.89 11.65 0.07
CA THR A 99 -4.99 12.31 1.38
C THR A 99 -6.15 13.32 1.42
N TRP A 100 -6.37 14.06 0.34
CA TRP A 100 -7.49 15.02 0.25
C TRP A 100 -8.85 14.31 0.20
N LEU A 101 -8.97 13.23 -0.57
CA LEU A 101 -10.17 12.39 -0.63
C LEU A 101 -10.46 11.74 0.72
N THR A 102 -9.46 11.13 1.34
CA THR A 102 -9.59 10.43 2.62
C THR A 102 -9.94 11.40 3.75
N SER A 103 -9.38 12.62 3.76
CA SER A 103 -9.75 13.66 4.73
C SER A 103 -11.19 14.18 4.57
N THR A 104 -11.83 13.89 3.43
CA THR A 104 -13.22 14.29 3.13
C THR A 104 -14.21 13.16 3.42
N ASN A 105 -13.72 11.93 3.62
CA ASN A 105 -14.58 10.79 3.89
C ASN A 105 -15.21 10.88 5.30
N ARG A 106 -16.50 10.55 5.33
CA ARG A 106 -17.28 10.39 6.57
C ARG A 106 -17.12 8.98 7.14
N MET A 107 -16.37 8.12 6.44
CA MET A 107 -16.13 6.73 6.83
C MET A 107 -14.79 6.61 7.53
N ILE A 108 -14.79 5.93 8.66
CA ILE A 108 -13.60 5.51 9.39
C ILE A 108 -13.65 3.98 9.53
N THR A 109 -12.58 3.32 9.15
CA THR A 109 -12.42 1.89 9.37
C THR A 109 -11.52 1.69 10.57
N VAL A 110 -12.03 1.09 11.61
CA VAL A 110 -11.29 0.85 12.85
C VAL A 110 -11.09 -0.64 13.09
N TYR A 111 -9.88 -0.99 13.42
CA TYR A 111 -9.53 -2.28 13.97
C TYR A 111 -9.63 -2.20 15.48
N THR A 112 -10.44 -3.07 16.07
CA THR A 112 -10.71 -3.05 17.51
C THR A 112 -10.50 -4.43 18.10
N SER A 113 -10.02 -4.49 19.33
CA SER A 113 -9.99 -5.72 20.12
C SER A 113 -10.65 -5.52 21.48
N PHE A 114 -11.53 -6.42 21.86
CA PHE A 114 -12.31 -6.39 23.10
C PHE A 114 -12.00 -7.57 23.98
N SER A 115 -12.06 -7.39 25.28
CA SER A 115 -11.86 -8.45 26.27
C SER A 115 -12.98 -9.49 26.26
N THR A 116 -14.20 -9.11 25.88
CA THR A 116 -15.36 -10.01 25.80
C THR A 116 -16.34 -9.55 24.71
N ILE A 117 -17.18 -10.48 24.26
CA ILE A 117 -18.24 -10.19 23.28
C ILE A 117 -19.26 -9.18 23.84
N GLU A 118 -19.47 -9.18 25.15
CA GLU A 118 -20.39 -8.26 25.80
C GLU A 118 -19.92 -6.79 25.73
N HIS A 119 -18.61 -6.54 25.83
CA HIS A 119 -18.04 -5.22 25.62
C HIS A 119 -18.12 -4.77 24.16
N PHE A 120 -17.98 -5.70 23.21
CA PHE A 120 -18.18 -5.45 21.80
C PHE A 120 -19.62 -4.99 21.52
N ASP A 121 -20.63 -5.71 22.04
CA ASP A 121 -22.04 -5.34 21.86
C ASP A 121 -22.37 -3.96 22.46
N LYS A 122 -21.82 -3.67 23.63
CA LYS A 122 -21.93 -2.33 24.27
C LYS A 122 -21.28 -1.25 23.41
N PHE A 123 -20.15 -1.53 22.77
CA PHE A 123 -19.46 -0.60 21.89
C PHE A 123 -20.28 -0.32 20.63
N ILE A 124 -20.87 -1.35 20.01
CA ILE A 124 -21.76 -1.18 18.86
C ILE A 124 -22.97 -0.33 19.23
N ALA A 125 -23.60 -0.59 20.38
CA ALA A 125 -24.71 0.22 20.88
C ALA A 125 -24.29 1.69 21.12
N TYR A 126 -23.08 1.91 21.63
CA TYR A 126 -22.51 3.24 21.81
C TYR A 126 -22.31 3.95 20.45
N CYS A 127 -21.83 3.25 19.42
CA CYS A 127 -21.69 3.80 18.07
C CYS A 127 -23.05 4.27 17.53
N TYR A 128 -24.10 3.44 17.61
CA TYR A 128 -25.43 3.84 17.17
C TYR A 128 -26.00 5.03 17.96
N LYS A 129 -25.79 5.07 19.28
CA LYS A 129 -26.25 6.19 20.12
C LYS A 129 -25.55 7.52 19.74
N ASN A 130 -24.32 7.46 19.25
CA ASN A 130 -23.55 8.62 18.79
C ASN A 130 -23.72 8.90 17.28
N LYS A 131 -24.75 8.34 16.65
CA LYS A 131 -25.10 8.55 15.23
C LYS A 131 -24.04 8.05 14.23
N PHE A 132 -23.25 7.06 14.62
CA PHE A 132 -22.44 6.32 13.69
C PHE A 132 -23.28 5.20 13.07
N ARG A 133 -23.19 5.06 11.75
CA ARG A 133 -23.75 3.89 11.06
C ARG A 133 -22.66 2.86 10.92
N VAL A 134 -22.93 1.64 11.35
CA VAL A 134 -22.02 0.51 11.21
C VAL A 134 -22.38 -0.18 9.89
N HIS A 135 -21.43 -0.19 8.94
CA HIS A 135 -21.66 -0.78 7.61
C HIS A 135 -21.18 -2.22 7.52
N ASP A 136 -20.00 -2.49 8.07
CA ASP A 136 -19.42 -3.83 7.98
C ASP A 136 -18.74 -4.20 9.30
N ILE A 137 -18.85 -5.47 9.67
CA ILE A 137 -18.26 -6.03 10.88
C ILE A 137 -17.62 -7.37 10.49
N GLU A 138 -16.30 -7.40 10.43
CA GLU A 138 -15.55 -8.64 10.33
C GLU A 138 -15.06 -9.06 11.72
N ILE A 139 -15.57 -10.17 12.22
CA ILE A 139 -15.12 -10.72 13.50
C ILE A 139 -14.12 -11.84 13.23
N THR A 140 -12.91 -11.68 13.73
CA THR A 140 -11.85 -12.69 13.67
C THR A 140 -11.52 -13.17 15.07
N LYS A 141 -11.52 -14.47 15.28
CA LYS A 141 -11.00 -15.08 16.53
C LYS A 141 -9.53 -15.40 16.33
N ASP A 142 -8.67 -14.87 17.18
CA ASP A 142 -7.26 -15.30 17.19
C ASP A 142 -7.14 -16.64 17.94
N PRO A 143 -6.77 -17.74 17.26
CA PRO A 143 -6.65 -19.04 17.89
C PRO A 143 -5.48 -19.14 18.88
N ASN A 144 -4.58 -18.15 18.91
CA ASN A 144 -3.38 -18.13 19.75
C ASN A 144 -3.59 -17.41 21.10
N LEU A 145 -4.67 -16.68 21.26
CA LEU A 145 -4.99 -15.98 22.52
C LEU A 145 -5.83 -16.90 23.41
N ARG A 146 -5.30 -17.22 24.61
CA ARG A 146 -5.95 -18.06 25.61
C ARG A 146 -7.19 -17.41 26.27
N GLU A 147 -7.37 -16.11 26.10
CA GLU A 147 -8.57 -15.36 26.52
C GLU A 147 -9.44 -15.06 25.30
N VAL A 148 -10.76 -15.05 25.51
CA VAL A 148 -11.76 -14.81 24.46
C VAL A 148 -11.69 -13.32 24.03
N THR A 149 -10.64 -13.00 23.27
CA THR A 149 -10.49 -11.66 22.71
C THR A 149 -11.28 -11.61 21.39
N VAL A 150 -12.23 -10.70 21.32
CA VAL A 150 -12.99 -10.43 20.11
C VAL A 150 -12.26 -9.38 19.30
N ILE A 151 -11.76 -9.77 18.13
CA ILE A 151 -11.15 -8.86 17.18
C ILE A 151 -12.20 -8.51 16.14
N ALA A 152 -12.44 -7.23 15.93
CA ALA A 152 -13.40 -6.78 14.94
C ALA A 152 -12.83 -5.63 14.10
N ILE A 153 -13.03 -5.73 12.79
CA ILE A 153 -12.85 -4.62 11.85
C ILE A 153 -14.24 -4.01 11.64
N ILE A 154 -14.37 -2.74 11.96
CA ILE A 154 -15.66 -2.05 11.93
C ILE A 154 -15.55 -0.85 11.00
N GLN A 155 -16.43 -0.78 10.00
CA GLN A 155 -16.60 0.40 9.18
C GLN A 155 -17.70 1.28 9.76
N LEU A 156 -17.33 2.49 10.17
CA LEU A 156 -18.23 3.46 10.77
C LEU A 156 -18.39 4.66 9.85
N GLU A 157 -19.64 5.03 9.58
CA GLU A 157 -19.98 6.26 8.86
C GLU A 157 -20.60 7.26 9.83
N ALA A 158 -20.11 8.49 9.83
CA ALA A 158 -20.67 9.57 10.63
C ALA A 158 -21.50 10.55 9.80
N ASP A 159 -22.52 11.15 10.43
CA ASP A 159 -23.38 12.16 9.83
C ASP A 159 -22.64 13.47 9.43
N LYS A 160 -21.52 13.76 10.11
CA LYS A 160 -20.71 14.99 9.92
C LYS A 160 -19.26 14.62 9.65
N ARG A 161 -18.50 15.57 9.07
CA ARG A 161 -17.04 15.48 8.96
C ARG A 161 -16.45 15.07 10.29
N LEU A 162 -15.74 13.94 10.29
CA LEU A 162 -15.06 13.42 11.45
C LEU A 162 -13.67 14.05 11.56
N ASN A 163 -13.32 14.46 12.76
CA ASN A 163 -11.93 14.56 13.13
C ASN A 163 -11.49 13.15 13.59
N HIS A 164 -10.81 12.42 12.71
CA HIS A 164 -10.42 11.01 12.91
C HIS A 164 -9.67 10.83 14.25
N ILE A 165 -8.73 11.74 14.55
CA ILE A 165 -7.93 11.68 15.80
C ILE A 165 -8.82 11.81 17.05
N GLU A 166 -9.73 12.80 17.07
CA GLU A 166 -10.64 12.99 18.22
C GLU A 166 -11.61 11.81 18.37
N THR A 167 -12.02 11.22 17.25
CA THR A 167 -12.93 10.07 17.28
C THR A 167 -12.25 8.83 17.85
N ILE A 168 -11.02 8.56 17.46
CA ILE A 168 -10.23 7.45 17.99
C ILE A 168 -9.95 7.67 19.47
N GLN A 169 -9.61 8.89 19.90
CA GLN A 169 -9.40 9.21 21.31
C GLN A 169 -10.67 9.00 22.15
N LYS A 170 -11.84 9.34 21.62
CA LYS A 170 -13.12 9.06 22.29
C LYS A 170 -13.41 7.58 22.41
N PHE A 171 -13.11 6.81 21.36
CA PHE A 171 -13.31 5.38 21.39
C PHE A 171 -12.29 4.67 22.28
N SER A 172 -11.04 5.14 22.34
CA SER A 172 -10.01 4.53 23.21
C SER A 172 -10.32 4.60 24.70
N SER A 173 -11.21 5.50 25.11
CA SER A 173 -11.68 5.60 26.51
C SER A 173 -12.83 4.63 26.83
N PHE A 174 -13.26 3.79 25.89
CA PHE A 174 -14.39 2.88 26.10
C PHE A 174 -13.98 1.67 26.93
N GLU A 175 -14.80 1.35 27.94
CA GLU A 175 -14.56 0.26 28.88
C GLU A 175 -14.57 -1.10 28.15
N GLY A 176 -13.53 -1.91 28.39
CA GLY A 176 -13.39 -3.23 27.76
C GLY A 176 -12.76 -3.24 26.39
N LEU A 177 -12.41 -2.08 25.83
CA LEU A 177 -11.61 -1.96 24.61
C LEU A 177 -10.12 -2.12 24.97
N ILE A 178 -9.46 -3.12 24.41
CA ILE A 178 -8.04 -3.40 24.65
C ILE A 178 -7.17 -2.60 23.67
N HIS A 179 -7.57 -2.57 22.40
CA HIS A 179 -6.83 -1.89 21.37
C HIS A 179 -7.76 -1.31 20.29
N ILE A 180 -7.43 -0.13 19.81
CA ILE A 180 -8.10 0.51 18.65
C ILE A 180 -7.06 1.16 17.76
N GLU A 181 -7.20 0.96 16.46
CA GLU A 181 -6.35 1.55 15.44
C GLU A 181 -7.18 1.81 14.16
N GLU A 182 -6.95 2.94 13.53
CA GLU A 182 -7.52 3.24 12.21
C GLU A 182 -6.75 2.49 11.12
N LEU A 183 -7.49 1.94 10.16
CA LEU A 183 -6.94 1.17 9.04
C LEU A 183 -6.77 2.02 7.78
#